data_3fc16d0d7c36ad1033e8121d0d681a07
#
_entry.id   3fc16d0d7c36ad1033e8121d0d681a07
#
_cell.length_a   1.000
_cell.length_b   1.000
_cell.length_c   1.000
_cell.angle_alpha   90.00
_cell.angle_beta   90.00
_cell.angle_gamma   90.00
#
_symmetry.space_group_name_H-M   'P 1'
#
loop_
_entity.id
_entity.type
_entity.pdbx_description
1 polymer ?
#
loop_
_entity_poly.entity_id
_entity_poly.type
_entity_poly.pdbx_seq_one_letter_code
_entity_poly.pdbx_strand_id
1 'polypeptide(L)'
;MNDSKLMNRAADNIRILAASMVEKANSGHPGGAMGGAYFVNVLFSEFLVYDPQNPRWEGRDRFFLDPGHMSPMLYSVLAFTGKYTLDELKQFRQWGSPTPGHPEVNVDRGVENTSGPLGQGHT
;
A
#
# COMPACT_ATOMS: atom_id res chain seq x y z
N MET A 1 8.86 -18.65 -8.58
CA MET A 1 7.80 -18.48 -7.55
C MET A 1 8.45 -18.50 -6.19
N ASN A 2 8.12 -17.54 -5.34
CA ASN A 2 8.69 -17.46 -3.98
C ASN A 2 8.16 -18.59 -3.09
N ASP A 3 8.90 -18.91 -2.03
CA ASP A 3 8.47 -19.89 -1.03
C ASP A 3 7.14 -19.46 -0.38
N SER A 4 6.17 -20.37 -0.34
CA SER A 4 4.82 -20.11 0.20
C SER A 4 4.85 -19.67 1.67
N LYS A 5 5.80 -20.19 2.45
CA LYS A 5 5.98 -19.79 3.85
C LYS A 5 6.43 -18.33 3.97
N LEU A 6 7.36 -17.92 3.12
CA LEU A 6 7.82 -16.53 3.04
C LEU A 6 6.68 -15.61 2.58
N MET A 7 5.92 -16.02 1.57
CA MET A 7 4.79 -15.25 1.05
C MET A 7 3.70 -15.05 2.10
N ASN A 8 3.37 -16.08 2.86
CA ASN A 8 2.40 -15.97 3.95
C ASN A 8 2.92 -15.02 5.05
N ARG A 9 4.19 -15.14 5.43
CA ARG A 9 4.80 -14.26 6.43
C ARG A 9 4.79 -12.80 5.98
N ALA A 10 5.08 -12.53 4.72
CA ALA A 10 5.02 -11.17 4.16
C ALA A 10 3.59 -10.63 4.21
N ALA A 11 2.59 -11.42 3.81
CA ALA A 11 1.19 -11.04 3.89
C ALA A 11 0.73 -10.78 5.34
N ASP A 12 1.18 -11.58 6.30
CA ASP A 12 0.87 -11.36 7.72
C ASP A 12 1.49 -10.05 8.24
N ASN A 13 2.70 -9.72 7.80
CA ASN A 13 3.29 -8.42 8.13
C ASN A 13 2.49 -7.25 7.55
N ILE A 14 1.99 -7.37 6.31
CA ILE A 14 1.10 -6.35 5.72
C ILE A 14 -0.17 -6.20 6.56
N ARG A 15 -0.79 -7.31 6.99
CA ARG A 15 -1.97 -7.28 7.86
C ARG A 15 -1.69 -6.56 9.19
N ILE A 16 -0.58 -6.91 9.83
CA ILE A 16 -0.19 -6.31 11.12
C ILE A 16 0.10 -4.82 10.94
N LEU A 17 0.85 -4.43 9.92
CA LEU A 17 1.13 -3.02 9.64
C LEU A 17 -0.15 -2.24 9.39
N ALA A 18 -1.05 -2.76 8.55
CA ALA A 18 -2.31 -2.11 8.23
C ALA A 18 -3.18 -1.92 9.48
N ALA A 19 -3.33 -2.96 10.30
CA ALA A 19 -4.08 -2.88 11.56
C ALA A 19 -3.45 -1.89 12.53
N SER A 20 -2.12 -1.92 12.68
CA SER A 20 -1.38 -1.02 13.57
C SER A 20 -1.47 0.45 13.14
N MET A 21 -1.47 0.73 11.83
CA MET A 21 -1.66 2.08 11.31
C MET A 21 -3.04 2.64 11.70
N VAL A 22 -4.09 1.85 11.49
CA VAL A 22 -5.47 2.22 11.83
C VAL A 22 -5.63 2.40 13.34
N GLU A 23 -5.11 1.47 14.14
CA GLU A 23 -5.14 1.53 15.60
C GLU A 23 -4.44 2.79 16.13
N LYS A 24 -3.22 3.04 15.67
CA LYS A 24 -2.46 4.22 16.10
C LYS A 24 -3.15 5.52 15.71
N ALA A 25 -3.74 5.59 14.53
CA ALA A 25 -4.48 6.78 14.08
C ALA A 25 -5.83 6.95 14.79
N ASN A 26 -6.31 5.89 15.45
CA ASN A 26 -7.68 5.80 15.97
C ASN A 26 -8.72 6.19 14.92
N SER A 27 -8.43 5.87 13.66
CA SER A 27 -9.24 6.23 12.48
C SER A 27 -8.82 5.41 11.28
N GLY A 28 -9.78 4.97 10.49
CA GLY A 28 -9.54 4.23 9.27
C GLY A 28 -10.31 2.92 9.16
N HIS A 29 -9.96 2.12 8.16
CA HIS A 29 -10.67 0.89 7.79
C HIS A 29 -9.70 -0.28 7.73
N PRO A 30 -9.67 -1.18 8.74
CA PRO A 30 -8.73 -2.30 8.74
C PRO A 30 -9.16 -3.47 7.84
N GLY A 31 -10.46 -3.66 7.63
CA GLY A 31 -11.01 -4.88 7.01
C GLY A 31 -10.46 -5.18 5.62
N GLY A 32 -10.67 -4.27 4.67
CA GLY A 32 -10.20 -4.45 3.29
C GLY A 32 -8.67 -4.50 3.20
N ALA A 33 -8.00 -3.66 3.98
CA ALA A 33 -6.54 -3.62 4.01
C ALA A 33 -5.92 -4.94 4.50
N MET A 34 -6.51 -5.58 5.49
CA MET A 34 -6.09 -6.90 5.97
C MET A 34 -6.49 -8.01 5.00
N GLY A 35 -7.73 -7.94 4.47
CA GLY A 35 -8.25 -8.94 3.54
C GLY A 35 -7.49 -9.03 2.22
N GLY A 36 -7.04 -7.89 1.70
CA GLY A 36 -6.27 -7.80 0.46
C GLY A 36 -4.77 -8.09 0.59
N ALA A 37 -4.26 -8.29 1.81
CA ALA A 37 -2.83 -8.35 2.07
C ALA A 37 -2.10 -9.46 1.29
N TYR A 38 -2.66 -10.66 1.22
CA TYR A 38 -2.05 -11.75 0.45
C TYR A 38 -2.08 -11.46 -1.05
N PHE A 39 -3.21 -10.98 -1.54
CA PHE A 39 -3.34 -10.61 -2.96
C PHE A 39 -2.30 -9.56 -3.37
N VAL A 40 -2.21 -8.45 -2.64
CA VAL A 40 -1.26 -7.38 -2.99
C VAL A 40 0.19 -7.84 -2.86
N ASN A 41 0.50 -8.68 -1.88
CA ASN A 41 1.84 -9.26 -1.74
C ASN A 41 2.21 -10.11 -2.96
N VAL A 42 1.33 -11.01 -3.39
CA VAL A 42 1.56 -11.84 -4.59
C VAL A 42 1.68 -10.96 -5.83
N LEU A 43 0.79 -10.00 -5.99
CA LEU A 43 0.79 -9.10 -7.13
C LEU A 43 2.13 -8.35 -7.27
N PHE A 44 2.61 -7.75 -6.20
CA PHE A 44 3.86 -6.96 -6.21
C PHE A 44 5.12 -7.81 -6.30
N SER A 45 5.10 -9.04 -5.79
CA SER A 45 6.29 -9.89 -5.75
C SER A 45 6.44 -10.84 -6.94
N GLU A 46 5.33 -11.18 -7.64
CA GLU A 46 5.34 -12.21 -8.68
C GLU A 46 4.89 -11.69 -10.06
N PHE A 47 4.07 -10.65 -10.12
CA PHE A 47 3.39 -10.27 -11.35
C PHE A 47 3.73 -8.87 -11.84
N LEU A 48 3.75 -7.85 -10.97
CA LEU A 48 4.02 -6.49 -11.41
C LEU A 48 5.47 -6.31 -11.86
N VAL A 49 5.61 -5.74 -13.03
CA VAL A 49 6.91 -5.33 -13.59
C VAL A 49 7.15 -3.87 -13.23
N TYR A 50 8.05 -3.64 -12.29
CA TYR A 50 8.37 -2.29 -11.83
C TYR A 50 9.79 -2.23 -11.27
N ASP A 51 10.34 -1.03 -11.18
CA ASP A 51 11.66 -0.79 -10.57
C ASP A 51 11.53 0.25 -9.45
N PRO A 52 11.66 -0.16 -8.17
CA PRO A 52 11.60 0.78 -7.06
C PRO A 52 12.68 1.86 -7.09
N GLN A 53 13.82 1.61 -7.76
CA GLN A 53 14.91 2.58 -7.90
C GLN A 53 14.64 3.57 -9.05
N ASN A 54 13.78 3.21 -10.01
CA ASN A 54 13.37 4.06 -11.12
C ASN A 54 11.83 4.10 -11.22
N PRO A 55 11.15 4.73 -10.27
CA PRO A 55 9.69 4.71 -10.17
C PRO A 55 8.98 5.39 -11.35
N ARG A 56 9.70 6.18 -12.14
CA ARG A 56 9.15 6.86 -13.32
C ARG A 56 9.42 6.13 -14.64
N TRP A 57 10.03 4.93 -14.58
CA TRP A 57 10.26 4.15 -15.79
C TRP A 57 8.94 3.96 -16.56
N GLU A 58 8.94 4.32 -17.85
CA GLU A 58 7.73 4.32 -18.66
C GLU A 58 7.16 2.93 -18.92
N GLY A 59 8.01 1.90 -18.97
CA GLY A 59 7.62 0.51 -19.19
C GLY A 59 7.10 -0.22 -17.95
N ARG A 60 6.98 0.46 -16.80
CA ARG A 60 6.47 -0.17 -15.59
C ARG A 60 4.98 -0.45 -15.66
N ASP A 61 4.54 -1.49 -14.97
CA ASP A 61 3.14 -1.66 -14.63
C ASP A 61 2.70 -0.61 -13.59
N ARG A 62 1.47 -0.16 -13.71
CA ARG A 62 0.88 0.85 -12.82
C ARG A 62 -0.26 0.23 -12.02
N PHE A 63 -0.07 0.15 -10.72
CA PHE A 63 -1.10 -0.32 -9.80
C PHE A 63 -1.96 0.86 -9.33
N PHE A 64 -3.23 0.81 -9.64
CA PHE A 64 -4.21 1.80 -9.20
C PHE A 64 -5.05 1.23 -8.09
N LEU A 65 -4.97 1.83 -6.91
CA LEU A 65 -5.82 1.44 -5.81
C LEU A 65 -7.16 2.17 -5.91
N ASP A 66 -8.21 1.39 -6.07
CA ASP A 66 -9.58 1.82 -5.96
C ASP A 66 -10.32 0.75 -5.15
N PRO A 67 -10.47 0.79 -3.94
CA PRO A 67 -10.97 1.82 -3.04
C PRO A 67 -9.89 2.46 -2.15
N GLY A 68 -9.93 3.77 -2.06
CA GLY A 68 -8.88 4.53 -1.36
C GLY A 68 -8.77 4.27 0.14
N HIS A 69 -9.86 3.83 0.79
CA HIS A 69 -9.83 3.48 2.22
C HIS A 69 -8.99 2.23 2.54
N MET A 70 -8.57 1.47 1.52
CA MET A 70 -7.60 0.38 1.67
C MET A 70 -6.14 0.86 1.67
N SER A 71 -5.90 2.15 1.74
CA SER A 71 -4.56 2.75 1.72
C SER A 71 -3.55 2.13 2.68
N PRO A 72 -3.90 1.65 3.90
CA PRO A 72 -2.92 0.98 4.75
C PRO A 72 -2.28 -0.25 4.11
N MET A 73 -3.02 -0.99 3.28
CA MET A 73 -2.48 -2.11 2.51
C MET A 73 -1.42 -1.63 1.50
N LEU A 74 -1.75 -0.58 0.74
CA LEU A 74 -0.85 -0.02 -0.26
C LEU A 74 0.44 0.51 0.38
N TYR A 75 0.32 1.32 1.43
CA TYR A 75 1.51 1.85 2.12
C TYR A 75 2.37 0.74 2.73
N SER A 76 1.75 -0.31 3.24
CA SER A 76 2.47 -1.46 3.81
C SER A 76 3.26 -2.22 2.74
N VAL A 77 2.68 -2.52 1.58
CA VAL A 77 3.42 -3.19 0.51
C VAL A 77 4.50 -2.28 -0.08
N LEU A 78 4.23 -0.99 -0.22
CA LEU A 78 5.22 -0.02 -0.69
C LEU A 78 6.37 0.18 0.31
N ALA A 79 6.13 -0.01 1.60
CA ALA A 79 7.21 -0.03 2.59
C ALA A 79 8.18 -1.20 2.35
N PHE A 80 7.69 -2.37 1.91
CA PHE A 80 8.55 -3.49 1.53
C PHE A 80 9.42 -3.19 0.31
N THR A 81 8.97 -2.30 -0.58
CA THR A 81 9.79 -1.84 -1.71
C THR A 81 10.75 -0.71 -1.36
N GLY A 82 10.78 -0.28 -0.09
CA GLY A 82 11.63 0.81 0.38
C GLY A 82 11.08 2.22 0.15
N LYS A 83 9.82 2.35 -0.26
CA LYS A 83 9.21 3.66 -0.57
C LYS A 83 8.67 4.40 0.65
N TYR A 84 8.39 3.68 1.72
CA TYR A 84 7.95 4.24 3.00
C TYR A 84 8.75 3.61 4.14
N THR A 85 9.06 4.41 5.15
CA THR A 85 9.63 3.94 6.41
C THR A 85 8.54 3.56 7.39
N LEU A 86 8.90 2.76 8.40
CA LEU A 86 7.95 2.45 9.48
C LEU A 86 7.50 3.70 10.25
N ASP A 87 8.37 4.69 10.40
CA ASP A 87 8.02 5.95 11.07
C ASP A 87 7.03 6.78 10.26
N GLU A 88 7.13 6.76 8.93
CA GLU A 88 6.12 7.37 8.05
C GLU A 88 4.78 6.64 8.13
N LEU A 89 4.78 5.31 8.21
CA LEU A 89 3.54 4.54 8.42
C LEU A 89 2.85 4.87 9.75
N LYS A 90 3.63 5.14 10.81
CA LYS A 90 3.09 5.57 12.10
C LYS A 90 2.38 6.92 12.07
N GLN A 91 2.59 7.70 11.01
CA GLN A 91 1.96 9.01 10.81
C GLN A 91 0.68 8.92 9.96
N PHE A 92 0.17 7.74 9.71
CA PHE A 92 -1.06 7.51 8.95
C PHE A 92 -2.20 8.43 9.43
N ARG A 93 -2.82 9.13 8.47
CA ARG A 93 -3.91 10.11 8.70
C ARG A 93 -3.53 11.31 9.56
N GLN A 94 -2.26 11.54 9.84
CA GLN A 94 -1.85 12.77 10.51
C GLN A 94 -1.72 13.91 9.50
N TRP A 95 -2.01 15.13 9.94
CA TRP A 95 -1.88 16.30 9.07
C TRP A 95 -0.45 16.45 8.53
N GLY A 96 -0.34 16.66 7.22
CA GLY A 96 0.96 16.83 6.58
C GLY A 96 1.81 15.56 6.45
N SER A 97 1.27 14.39 6.82
CA SER A 97 2.01 13.13 6.69
C SER A 97 2.07 12.64 5.24
N PRO A 98 3.08 11.83 4.89
CA PRO A 98 3.17 11.22 3.57
C PRO A 98 2.18 10.05 3.37
N THR A 99 1.39 9.71 4.40
CA THR A 99 0.45 8.59 4.39
C THR A 99 -0.98 9.07 4.69
N PRO A 100 -1.57 9.90 3.81
CA PRO A 100 -2.96 10.33 3.98
C PRO A 100 -3.93 9.15 3.98
N GLY A 101 -5.10 9.35 4.56
CA GLY A 101 -6.12 8.28 4.71
C GLY A 101 -6.62 7.71 3.38
N HIS A 102 -6.62 8.51 2.33
CA HIS A 102 -6.84 8.09 0.94
C HIS A 102 -5.61 8.48 0.13
N PRO A 103 -5.06 7.57 -0.70
CA PRO A 103 -3.81 7.86 -1.39
C PRO A 103 -3.93 9.05 -2.34
N GLU A 104 -2.92 9.88 -2.34
CA GLU A 104 -2.72 10.94 -3.31
C GLU A 104 -1.58 10.55 -4.25
N VAL A 105 -1.72 10.85 -5.53
CA VAL A 105 -0.72 10.50 -6.54
C VAL A 105 0.67 10.99 -6.13
N ASN A 106 1.61 10.07 -6.06
CA ASN A 106 3.02 10.33 -5.81
C ASN A 106 3.84 9.20 -6.44
N VAL A 107 4.14 9.37 -7.72
CA VAL A 107 4.82 8.34 -8.51
C VAL A 107 6.19 7.99 -7.94
N ASP A 108 6.91 8.96 -7.37
CA ASP A 108 8.22 8.71 -6.75
C ASP A 108 8.14 7.76 -5.56
N ARG A 109 6.98 7.67 -4.93
CA ARG A 109 6.70 6.72 -3.85
C ARG A 109 5.92 5.48 -4.30
N GLY A 110 5.65 5.35 -5.60
CA GLY A 110 4.92 4.21 -6.16
C GLY A 110 3.40 4.33 -6.06
N VAL A 111 2.87 5.50 -5.72
CA VAL A 111 1.42 5.76 -5.71
C VAL A 111 1.03 6.36 -7.04
N GLU A 112 0.37 5.58 -7.88
CA GLU A 112 0.10 5.93 -9.29
C GLU A 112 -1.16 6.78 -9.49
N ASN A 113 -2.04 6.86 -8.49
CA ASN A 113 -3.31 7.56 -8.61
C ASN A 113 -3.76 8.17 -7.28
N THR A 114 -4.56 9.22 -7.39
CA THR A 114 -5.36 9.72 -6.26
C THR A 114 -6.67 8.97 -6.24
N SER A 115 -6.99 8.31 -5.11
CA SER A 115 -8.21 7.53 -4.95
C SER A 115 -9.27 8.32 -4.19
N GLY A 116 -10.51 8.24 -4.66
CA GLY A 116 -11.67 8.72 -3.91
C GLY A 116 -12.07 7.79 -2.76
N PRO A 117 -12.94 8.25 -1.86
CA PRO A 117 -13.43 7.41 -0.76
C PRO A 117 -14.29 6.26 -1.29
N LEU A 118 -14.16 5.08 -0.66
CA LEU A 118 -15.01 3.90 -0.86
C LEU A 118 -15.10 3.39 -2.32
N GLY A 119 -14.09 3.62 -3.14
CA GLY A 119 -14.09 3.10 -4.50
C GLY A 119 -14.85 3.95 -5.52
N GLN A 120 -14.90 5.24 -5.31
CA GLN A 120 -15.58 6.18 -6.23
C GLN A 120 -14.64 6.82 -7.26
N GLY A 121 -13.38 6.39 -7.31
CA GLY A 121 -12.34 7.15 -7.98
C GLY A 121 -12.12 6.82 -9.46
N HIS A 122 -12.52 5.65 -9.95
CA HIS A 122 -12.05 5.15 -11.25
C HIS A 122 -13.14 4.57 -12.15
N THR A 123 -14.36 4.80 -11.85
CA THR A 123 -15.50 4.32 -12.67
C THR A 123 -16.06 5.43 -13.52
#